data_0d5856cbfecaa9ae35da5e7c4099ce8d
#
_entry.id   0d5856cbfecaa9ae35da5e7c4099ce8d
#
_cell.length_a   1.000
_cell.length_b   1.000
_cell.length_c   1.000
_cell.angle_alpha   90.00
_cell.angle_beta   90.00
_cell.angle_gamma   90.00
#
_symmetry.space_group_name_H-M   'P 1'
#
loop_
_entity.id
_entity.type
_entity.pdbx_description
1 polymer ?
#
loop_
_entity_poly.entity_id
_entity_poly.type
_entity_poly.pdbx_seq_one_letter_code
_entity_poly.pdbx_strand_id
1 'polypeptide(L)'
;MIDISKSIDLCAAYYGSQAEAMRDYLEAGQNAALRLDNRGPIRFDEAGNLDPAIREAYSRYGFYVFTNVLTKEELADIEADLGDMRKSFPTGPESPVNADGHPALGADCKALTLVWSKPLGDPLGGTALANGRHQVKMFEPEAADEAPAAAPFILLGSLQFSDACLRTYAHPQLLRVAEAINGPDFAPFNEALFIKDPGIGAAVSWHQDGVTHWDSEDFDEDIHGFNFMAQVYGSTAVNGVWVVPGTHKLGKININELVAEAGSERLKGAVPLVCNPGDVVVCNRQLVHGSFPNCGLEPRVTVNFGFHRRSSVLGVQGGGIHSEAQEFDDETIARRSRVLGYAIDARQQRFAGELPYRYQPFVDEAKTFSWDAQAKADIKDYNCDDLSI
;
A
#
# COMPACT_ATOMS: atom_id res chain seq x y z
N MET A 1 14.95 6.11 -16.58
CA MET A 1 15.00 4.99 -15.65
C MET A 1 16.35 4.99 -14.96
N ILE A 2 16.38 4.74 -13.66
CA ILE A 2 17.62 4.61 -12.89
C ILE A 2 18.28 3.29 -13.30
N ASP A 3 19.61 3.30 -13.48
CA ASP A 3 20.39 2.08 -13.65
C ASP A 3 20.43 1.33 -12.32
N ILE A 4 19.78 0.18 -12.24
CA ILE A 4 19.66 -0.66 -11.05
C ILE A 4 20.60 -1.87 -11.06
N SER A 5 21.52 -1.96 -12.01
CA SER A 5 22.41 -3.13 -12.15
C SER A 5 23.21 -3.40 -10.89
N LYS A 6 23.77 -2.36 -10.27
CA LYS A 6 24.51 -2.47 -8.99
C LYS A 6 23.61 -2.94 -7.83
N SER A 7 22.37 -2.47 -7.79
CA SER A 7 21.39 -2.86 -6.78
C SER A 7 20.98 -4.32 -6.94
N ILE A 8 20.81 -4.78 -8.18
CA ILE A 8 20.54 -6.18 -8.51
C ILE A 8 21.71 -7.07 -8.09
N ASP A 9 22.96 -6.70 -8.46
CA ASP A 9 24.15 -7.46 -8.11
C ASP A 9 24.31 -7.58 -6.58
N LEU A 10 24.14 -6.46 -5.87
CA LEU A 10 24.19 -6.45 -4.41
C LEU A 10 23.10 -7.33 -3.80
N CYS A 11 21.85 -7.17 -4.23
CA CYS A 11 20.76 -7.98 -3.74
C CYS A 11 20.96 -9.47 -4.01
N ALA A 12 21.38 -9.84 -5.23
CA ALA A 12 21.65 -11.22 -5.59
C ALA A 12 22.73 -11.87 -4.71
N ALA A 13 23.76 -11.13 -4.34
CA ALA A 13 24.85 -11.63 -3.48
C ALA A 13 24.36 -12.15 -2.11
N TYR A 14 23.31 -11.56 -1.56
CA TYR A 14 22.68 -12.02 -0.31
C TYR A 14 22.06 -13.42 -0.39
N TYR A 15 21.82 -13.94 -1.60
CA TYR A 15 21.24 -15.26 -1.83
C TYR A 15 22.29 -16.39 -1.95
N GLY A 16 23.56 -16.09 -1.75
CA GLY A 16 24.64 -17.09 -1.67
C GLY A 16 24.70 -18.01 -2.90
N SER A 17 24.54 -19.31 -2.74
CA SER A 17 24.57 -20.27 -3.85
C SER A 17 23.45 -20.06 -4.88
N GLN A 18 22.42 -19.29 -4.58
CA GLN A 18 21.32 -18.94 -5.49
C GLN A 18 21.45 -17.53 -6.09
N ALA A 19 22.62 -16.90 -5.94
CA ALA A 19 22.83 -15.52 -6.38
C ALA A 19 22.58 -15.32 -7.88
N GLU A 20 23.07 -16.23 -8.74
CA GLU A 20 22.85 -16.18 -10.19
C GLU A 20 21.36 -16.27 -10.52
N ALA A 21 20.66 -17.26 -9.94
CA ALA A 21 19.23 -17.43 -10.16
C ALA A 21 18.39 -16.24 -9.67
N MET A 22 18.82 -15.57 -8.60
CA MET A 22 18.15 -14.35 -8.11
C MET A 22 18.43 -13.17 -9.02
N ARG A 23 19.67 -12.98 -9.49
CA ARG A 23 20.03 -11.94 -10.47
C ARG A 23 19.16 -12.06 -11.71
N ASP A 24 19.16 -13.25 -12.33
CA ASP A 24 18.38 -13.53 -13.55
C ASP A 24 16.89 -13.25 -13.35
N TYR A 25 16.36 -13.63 -12.17
CA TYR A 25 14.95 -13.39 -11.83
C TYR A 25 14.62 -11.90 -11.71
N LEU A 26 15.48 -11.12 -11.03
CA LEU A 26 15.28 -9.67 -10.87
C LEU A 26 15.38 -8.95 -12.23
N GLU A 27 16.38 -9.27 -13.06
CA GLU A 27 16.54 -8.67 -14.38
C GLU A 27 15.40 -9.04 -15.34
N ALA A 28 15.04 -10.32 -15.39
CA ALA A 28 13.95 -10.80 -16.23
C ALA A 28 12.62 -10.16 -15.82
N GLY A 29 12.34 -10.09 -14.51
CA GLY A 29 11.14 -9.46 -13.99
C GLY A 29 11.05 -7.97 -14.29
N GLN A 30 12.15 -7.22 -14.06
CA GLN A 30 12.23 -5.79 -14.38
C GLN A 30 11.92 -5.56 -15.86
N ASN A 31 12.55 -6.33 -16.75
CA ASN A 31 12.35 -6.22 -18.17
C ASN A 31 10.94 -6.67 -18.62
N ALA A 32 10.37 -7.67 -17.98
CA ALA A 32 9.01 -8.13 -18.27
C ALA A 32 7.97 -7.06 -17.86
N ALA A 33 8.11 -6.50 -16.67
CA ALA A 33 7.21 -5.44 -16.16
C ALA A 33 7.16 -4.22 -17.09
N LEU A 34 8.31 -3.82 -17.65
CA LEU A 34 8.41 -2.66 -18.53
C LEU A 34 7.83 -2.91 -19.95
N ARG A 35 7.60 -4.17 -20.33
CA ARG A 35 6.99 -4.53 -21.62
C ARG A 35 5.47 -4.66 -21.57
N LEU A 36 4.88 -4.67 -20.39
CA LEU A 36 3.43 -4.73 -20.27
C LEU A 36 2.78 -3.41 -20.72
N ASP A 37 1.58 -3.51 -21.31
CA ASP A 37 0.80 -2.39 -21.83
C ASP A 37 -0.15 -1.76 -20.77
N ASN A 38 0.20 -1.89 -19.48
CA ASN A 38 -0.60 -1.47 -18.34
C ASN A 38 0.04 -0.30 -17.57
N ARG A 39 0.54 0.69 -18.30
CA ARG A 39 1.11 1.90 -17.71
C ARG A 39 0.90 3.14 -18.55
N GLY A 40 0.75 4.27 -17.92
CA GLY A 40 0.59 5.58 -18.54
C GLY A 40 -0.10 6.58 -17.62
N PRO A 41 -0.33 7.83 -18.06
CA PRO A 41 -1.05 8.82 -17.27
C PRO A 41 -2.51 8.41 -17.04
N ILE A 42 -3.11 8.93 -15.99
CA ILE A 42 -4.57 8.84 -15.81
C ILE A 42 -5.24 9.58 -16.96
N ARG A 43 -6.19 8.93 -17.62
CA ARG A 43 -6.98 9.52 -18.70
C ARG A 43 -8.46 9.22 -18.50
N PHE A 44 -9.27 10.23 -18.78
CA PHE A 44 -10.73 10.12 -18.82
C PHE A 44 -11.22 10.55 -20.20
N ASP A 45 -12.31 9.98 -20.68
CA ASP A 45 -12.98 10.40 -21.89
C ASP A 45 -13.75 11.71 -21.68
N GLU A 46 -14.39 12.23 -22.75
CA GLU A 46 -15.17 13.48 -22.71
C GLU A 46 -16.41 13.39 -21.79
N ALA A 47 -16.91 12.20 -21.54
CA ALA A 47 -18.01 11.95 -20.62
C ALA A 47 -17.56 11.79 -19.16
N GLY A 48 -16.23 11.80 -18.92
CA GLY A 48 -15.64 11.66 -17.60
C GLY A 48 -15.41 10.20 -17.13
N ASN A 49 -15.62 9.21 -18.02
CA ASN A 49 -15.32 7.83 -17.72
C ASN A 49 -13.82 7.54 -17.83
N LEU A 50 -13.31 6.63 -17.02
CA LEU A 50 -11.92 6.16 -17.14
C LEU A 50 -11.71 5.52 -18.52
N ASP A 51 -10.61 5.92 -19.18
CA ASP A 51 -10.22 5.42 -20.51
C ASP A 51 -10.39 3.90 -20.62
N PRO A 52 -11.14 3.39 -21.63
CA PRO A 52 -11.41 1.97 -21.78
C PRO A 52 -10.14 1.10 -21.83
N ALA A 53 -9.04 1.61 -22.43
CA ALA A 53 -7.78 0.86 -22.48
C ALA A 53 -7.15 0.69 -21.09
N ILE A 54 -7.30 1.67 -20.21
CA ILE A 54 -6.86 1.56 -18.80
C ILE A 54 -7.69 0.49 -18.07
N ARG A 55 -9.01 0.53 -18.23
CA ARG A 55 -9.93 -0.45 -17.62
C ARG A 55 -9.64 -1.87 -18.13
N GLU A 56 -9.43 -2.03 -19.43
CA GLU A 56 -9.12 -3.32 -20.03
C GLU A 56 -7.78 -3.87 -19.51
N ALA A 57 -6.74 -3.03 -19.45
CA ALA A 57 -5.44 -3.44 -18.92
C ALA A 57 -5.53 -3.80 -17.44
N TYR A 58 -6.23 -3.01 -16.62
CA TYR A 58 -6.47 -3.31 -15.21
C TYR A 58 -7.23 -4.65 -15.04
N SER A 59 -8.31 -4.86 -15.80
CA SER A 59 -9.06 -6.12 -15.78
C SER A 59 -8.20 -7.32 -16.23
N ARG A 60 -7.32 -7.13 -17.23
CA ARG A 60 -6.44 -8.19 -17.74
C ARG A 60 -5.36 -8.61 -16.75
N TYR A 61 -4.67 -7.62 -16.16
CA TYR A 61 -3.47 -7.87 -15.35
C TYR A 61 -3.74 -7.84 -13.84
N GLY A 62 -4.83 -7.22 -13.39
CA GLY A 62 -5.14 -6.97 -11.99
C GLY A 62 -4.44 -5.73 -11.41
N PHE A 63 -3.69 -4.98 -12.24
CA PHE A 63 -3.04 -3.74 -11.84
C PHE A 63 -2.78 -2.81 -13.02
N TYR A 64 -2.62 -1.51 -12.72
CA TYR A 64 -2.18 -0.51 -13.69
C TYR A 64 -1.26 0.50 -13.01
N VAL A 65 -0.19 0.91 -13.70
CA VAL A 65 0.77 1.92 -13.21
C VAL A 65 0.41 3.28 -13.79
N PHE A 66 -0.18 4.14 -12.97
CA PHE A 66 -0.41 5.53 -13.33
C PHE A 66 0.88 6.33 -13.17
N THR A 67 1.34 6.94 -14.27
CA THR A 67 2.62 7.67 -14.29
C THR A 67 2.42 9.15 -13.98
N ASN A 68 3.38 9.73 -13.22
CA ASN A 68 3.43 11.16 -12.89
C ASN A 68 2.12 11.69 -12.27
N VAL A 69 1.57 10.95 -11.29
CA VAL A 69 0.36 11.35 -10.57
C VAL A 69 0.68 12.43 -9.54
N LEU A 70 1.68 12.15 -8.69
CA LEU A 70 2.12 13.12 -7.69
C LEU A 70 3.16 14.07 -8.30
N THR A 71 2.99 15.34 -8.06
CA THR A 71 3.92 16.40 -8.46
C THR A 71 5.18 16.38 -7.60
N LYS A 72 6.23 17.08 -8.04
CA LYS A 72 7.44 17.27 -7.21
C LYS A 72 7.16 18.00 -5.90
N GLU A 73 6.18 18.91 -5.89
CA GLU A 73 5.77 19.63 -4.69
C GLU A 73 5.11 18.68 -3.69
N GLU A 74 4.19 17.83 -4.14
CA GLU A 74 3.55 16.82 -3.29
C GLU A 74 4.56 15.82 -2.73
N LEU A 75 5.51 15.37 -3.54
CA LEU A 75 6.59 14.49 -3.08
C LEU A 75 7.46 15.17 -2.02
N ALA A 76 7.83 16.43 -2.21
CA ALA A 76 8.61 17.18 -1.23
C ALA A 76 7.84 17.38 0.10
N ASP A 77 6.53 17.63 0.03
CA ASP A 77 5.68 17.70 1.23
C ASP A 77 5.67 16.36 1.98
N ILE A 78 5.53 15.22 1.26
CA ILE A 78 5.56 13.87 1.87
C ILE A 78 6.94 13.56 2.47
N GLU A 79 8.02 13.90 1.77
CA GLU A 79 9.38 13.70 2.26
C GLU A 79 9.67 14.51 3.54
N ALA A 80 9.17 15.74 3.61
CA ALA A 80 9.31 16.59 4.80
C ALA A 80 8.57 15.96 6.00
N ASP A 81 7.30 15.59 5.82
CA ASP A 81 6.49 14.95 6.86
C ASP A 81 7.11 13.61 7.30
N LEU A 82 7.59 12.79 6.35
CA LEU A 82 8.28 11.53 6.64
C LEU A 82 9.55 11.77 7.47
N GLY A 83 10.32 12.80 7.14
CA GLY A 83 11.52 13.19 7.89
C GLY A 83 11.19 13.55 9.34
N ASP A 84 10.10 14.28 9.57
CA ASP A 84 9.65 14.66 10.91
C ASP A 84 9.06 13.48 11.69
N MET A 85 8.27 12.63 11.03
CA MET A 85 7.77 11.39 11.63
C MET A 85 8.94 10.48 12.08
N ARG A 86 9.97 10.31 11.25
CA ARG A 86 11.14 9.47 11.58
C ARG A 86 11.90 9.96 12.82
N LYS A 87 12.01 11.27 13.04
CA LYS A 87 12.60 11.85 14.27
C LYS A 87 11.78 11.49 15.52
N SER A 88 10.48 11.27 15.34
CA SER A 88 9.56 10.93 16.41
C SER A 88 9.37 9.42 16.58
N PHE A 89 9.97 8.57 15.74
CA PHE A 89 9.87 7.12 15.90
C PHE A 89 10.45 6.67 17.25
N PRO A 90 9.84 5.64 17.87
CA PRO A 90 10.45 5.01 19.05
C PRO A 90 11.84 4.47 18.73
N THR A 91 12.72 4.43 19.72
CA THR A 91 14.10 3.91 19.56
C THR A 91 14.15 2.39 19.37
N GLY A 92 13.02 1.70 19.48
CA GLY A 92 12.85 0.27 19.26
C GLY A 92 11.41 -0.14 19.52
N PRO A 93 11.05 -1.42 19.25
CA PRO A 93 9.67 -1.90 19.31
C PRO A 93 8.95 -1.66 20.65
N GLU A 94 9.68 -1.74 21.76
CA GLU A 94 9.14 -1.59 23.11
C GLU A 94 9.40 -0.20 23.73
N SER A 95 10.01 0.72 22.97
CA SER A 95 10.35 2.04 23.52
C SER A 95 9.15 3.00 23.50
N PRO A 96 8.80 3.61 24.64
CA PRO A 96 7.76 4.65 24.67
C PRO A 96 8.29 6.03 24.25
N VAL A 97 9.60 6.17 23.98
CA VAL A 97 10.24 7.44 23.68
C VAL A 97 11.06 7.37 22.39
N ASN A 98 11.21 8.51 21.74
CA ASN A 98 12.11 8.70 20.60
C ASN A 98 13.57 8.90 21.06
N ALA A 99 14.47 9.17 20.09
CA ALA A 99 15.91 9.34 20.36
C ALA A 99 16.21 10.54 21.28
N ASP A 100 15.36 11.55 21.33
CA ASP A 100 15.52 12.74 22.17
C ASP A 100 14.87 12.58 23.57
N GLY A 101 14.29 11.40 23.87
CA GLY A 101 13.61 11.12 25.15
C GLY A 101 12.20 11.69 25.26
N HIS A 102 11.63 12.20 24.17
CA HIS A 102 10.25 12.64 24.12
C HIS A 102 9.30 11.47 23.84
N PRO A 103 7.99 11.59 24.15
CA PRO A 103 7.01 10.58 23.76
C PRO A 103 7.13 10.24 22.28
N ALA A 104 7.21 8.95 21.98
CA ALA A 104 7.35 8.46 20.61
C ALA A 104 6.07 8.68 19.80
N LEU A 105 6.20 8.65 18.48
CA LEU A 105 5.07 8.71 17.55
C LEU A 105 4.07 7.62 17.89
N GLY A 106 2.80 8.00 18.09
CA GLY A 106 1.73 7.08 18.43
C GLY A 106 1.70 6.62 19.89
N ALA A 107 2.54 7.15 20.79
CA ALA A 107 2.57 6.77 22.21
C ALA A 107 1.21 6.99 22.93
N ASP A 108 0.36 7.84 22.41
CA ASP A 108 -0.98 8.14 22.90
C ASP A 108 -2.11 7.59 22.01
N CYS A 109 -1.79 6.77 21.01
CA CYS A 109 -2.75 6.09 20.14
C CYS A 109 -3.26 4.80 20.79
N LYS A 110 -4.52 4.45 20.49
CA LYS A 110 -5.15 3.21 20.94
C LYS A 110 -4.66 2.00 20.17
N ALA A 111 -4.45 2.19 18.85
CA ALA A 111 -4.00 1.15 17.96
C ALA A 111 -2.47 1.13 17.83
N LEU A 112 -1.92 -0.03 17.45
CA LEU A 112 -0.52 -0.16 17.06
C LEU A 112 -0.22 0.82 15.91
N THR A 113 0.79 1.65 16.10
CA THR A 113 1.18 2.68 15.12
C THR A 113 2.33 2.19 14.23
N LEU A 114 3.32 1.50 14.79
CA LEU A 114 4.51 1.12 14.04
C LEU A 114 4.78 -0.38 14.17
N VAL A 115 4.77 -1.08 13.05
CA VAL A 115 5.15 -2.48 12.95
C VAL A 115 6.65 -2.56 12.66
N TRP A 116 7.33 -3.42 13.38
CA TRP A 116 8.77 -3.62 13.28
C TRP A 116 9.10 -4.99 12.67
N SER A 117 10.28 -5.07 12.08
CA SER A 117 10.87 -6.31 11.63
C SER A 117 12.35 -6.37 12.03
N LYS A 118 12.91 -7.56 12.18
CA LYS A 118 14.36 -7.65 12.05
C LYS A 118 14.79 -7.21 10.65
N PRO A 119 15.98 -6.65 10.48
CA PRO A 119 16.50 -6.30 9.16
C PRO A 119 16.38 -7.46 8.18
N LEU A 120 15.90 -7.18 6.96
CA LEU A 120 15.69 -8.15 5.88
C LEU A 120 14.76 -9.33 6.24
N GLY A 121 14.01 -9.24 7.37
CA GLY A 121 13.10 -10.28 7.83
C GLY A 121 11.77 -10.31 7.09
N ASP A 122 10.98 -11.33 7.38
CA ASP A 122 9.57 -11.46 6.96
C ASP A 122 8.68 -11.61 8.20
N PRO A 123 8.20 -10.51 8.78
CA PRO A 123 7.49 -10.56 10.07
C PRO A 123 6.09 -11.18 9.98
N LEU A 124 5.50 -11.28 8.78
CA LEU A 124 4.15 -11.80 8.57
C LEU A 124 4.14 -13.26 8.08
N GLY A 125 5.16 -13.66 7.33
CA GLY A 125 5.22 -14.96 6.67
C GLY A 125 5.18 -16.15 7.61
N GLY A 126 4.27 -17.08 7.36
CA GLY A 126 4.07 -18.29 8.16
C GLY A 126 3.44 -18.03 9.55
N THR A 127 2.84 -16.85 9.77
CA THR A 127 2.23 -16.46 11.05
C THR A 127 0.70 -16.43 10.96
N ALA A 128 0.04 -16.36 12.14
CA ALA A 128 -1.41 -16.12 12.21
C ALA A 128 -1.79 -14.63 12.05
N LEU A 129 -0.81 -13.73 12.00
CA LEU A 129 -1.05 -12.30 11.78
C LEU A 129 -1.73 -12.06 10.45
N ALA A 130 -2.43 -10.93 10.33
CA ALA A 130 -3.18 -10.57 9.13
C ALA A 130 -4.09 -11.72 8.64
N ASN A 131 -4.83 -12.33 9.57
CA ASN A 131 -5.75 -13.44 9.32
C ASN A 131 -5.10 -14.70 8.68
N GLY A 132 -3.80 -14.89 8.87
CA GLY A 132 -3.05 -16.05 8.37
C GLY A 132 -2.90 -16.12 6.86
N ARG A 133 -3.16 -15.01 6.12
CA ARG A 133 -3.07 -15.00 4.65
C ARG A 133 -1.65 -15.12 4.12
N HIS A 134 -0.64 -14.84 4.94
CA HIS A 134 0.78 -14.98 4.63
C HIS A 134 1.26 -16.41 4.90
N GLN A 135 0.83 -17.37 4.08
CA GLN A 135 0.99 -18.81 4.34
C GLN A 135 2.45 -19.30 4.26
N VAL A 136 3.27 -18.63 3.48
CA VAL A 136 4.69 -18.98 3.29
C VAL A 136 5.57 -17.93 3.93
N LYS A 137 6.80 -18.32 4.29
CA LYS A 137 7.81 -17.39 4.74
C LYS A 137 8.82 -17.15 3.63
N MET A 138 9.14 -15.87 3.36
CA MET A 138 10.18 -15.50 2.41
C MET A 138 11.55 -15.82 2.98
N PHE A 139 12.52 -16.03 2.09
CA PHE A 139 13.92 -16.13 2.48
C PHE A 139 14.35 -14.83 3.19
N GLU A 140 15.01 -14.99 4.32
CA GLU A 140 15.50 -13.89 5.16
C GLU A 140 17.03 -13.88 5.11
N PRO A 141 17.65 -13.04 4.28
CA PRO A 141 19.08 -12.88 4.25
C PRO A 141 19.65 -12.38 5.59
N GLU A 142 20.89 -12.70 5.87
CA GLU A 142 21.62 -12.08 6.99
C GLU A 142 21.93 -10.64 6.64
N ALA A 143 21.50 -9.70 7.48
CA ALA A 143 21.83 -8.29 7.34
C ALA A 143 23.30 -8.06 7.74
N ALA A 144 23.84 -6.89 7.36
CA ALA A 144 25.19 -6.48 7.77
C ALA A 144 25.31 -6.39 9.31
N ASP A 145 26.50 -6.63 9.85
CA ASP A 145 26.76 -6.63 11.31
C ASP A 145 26.40 -5.29 11.98
N GLU A 146 26.47 -4.18 11.21
CA GLU A 146 26.12 -2.84 11.70
C GLU A 146 24.62 -2.53 11.62
N ALA A 147 23.80 -3.45 11.09
CA ALA A 147 22.37 -3.22 10.98
C ALA A 147 21.72 -3.12 12.38
N PRO A 148 20.67 -2.30 12.54
CA PRO A 148 19.96 -2.19 13.81
C PRO A 148 19.30 -3.51 14.17
N ALA A 149 19.04 -3.75 15.47
CA ALA A 149 18.36 -4.97 15.92
C ALA A 149 16.92 -5.10 15.37
N ALA A 150 16.27 -3.97 15.10
CA ALA A 150 14.94 -3.90 14.48
C ALA A 150 14.84 -2.65 13.59
N ALA A 151 14.05 -2.75 12.53
CA ALA A 151 13.79 -1.67 11.59
C ALA A 151 12.28 -1.41 11.46
N PRO A 152 11.84 -0.15 11.31
CA PRO A 152 10.46 0.19 10.98
C PRO A 152 10.06 -0.48 9.65
N PHE A 153 8.85 -1.06 9.64
CA PHE A 153 8.35 -1.78 8.47
C PHE A 153 7.07 -1.16 7.93
N ILE A 154 6.05 -0.97 8.80
CA ILE A 154 4.78 -0.35 8.43
C ILE A 154 4.43 0.71 9.46
N LEU A 155 4.07 1.91 9.01
CA LEU A 155 3.41 2.91 9.82
C LEU A 155 1.92 2.87 9.51
N LEU A 156 1.13 2.53 10.51
CA LEU A 156 -0.32 2.41 10.46
C LEU A 156 -0.97 3.72 10.88
N GLY A 157 -2.04 4.12 10.21
CA GLY A 157 -2.72 5.37 10.53
C GLY A 157 -1.89 6.61 10.20
N SER A 158 -1.15 6.61 9.08
CA SER A 158 -0.22 7.69 8.73
C SER A 158 -0.92 9.03 8.48
N LEU A 159 -2.21 9.03 8.12
CA LEU A 159 -2.97 10.25 7.82
C LEU A 159 -3.15 11.16 9.05
N GLN A 160 -3.10 10.62 10.28
CA GLN A 160 -3.16 11.43 11.49
C GLN A 160 -1.82 12.09 11.84
N PHE A 161 -0.71 11.63 11.24
CA PHE A 161 0.65 12.11 11.50
C PHE A 161 1.22 12.95 10.36
N SER A 162 0.65 12.86 9.14
CA SER A 162 1.15 13.53 7.94
C SER A 162 0.02 14.20 7.18
N ASP A 163 0.01 15.51 7.15
CA ASP A 163 -0.92 16.29 6.35
C ASP A 163 -0.69 16.05 4.85
N ALA A 164 0.53 15.72 4.42
CA ALA A 164 0.87 15.40 3.04
C ALA A 164 0.30 14.03 2.61
N CYS A 165 0.38 13.00 3.46
CA CYS A 165 -0.27 11.71 3.22
C CYS A 165 -1.79 11.88 3.18
N LEU A 166 -2.38 12.67 4.09
CA LEU A 166 -3.80 12.99 4.09
C LEU A 166 -4.23 13.65 2.77
N ARG A 167 -3.48 14.63 2.27
CA ARG A 167 -3.75 15.26 0.97
C ARG A 167 -3.62 14.30 -0.21
N THR A 168 -2.65 13.37 -0.16
CA THR A 168 -2.47 12.33 -1.18
C THR A 168 -3.66 11.38 -1.22
N TYR A 169 -4.21 11.02 -0.07
CA TYR A 169 -5.41 10.19 0.07
C TYR A 169 -6.64 10.80 -0.64
N ALA A 170 -6.72 12.13 -0.73
CA ALA A 170 -7.78 12.87 -1.41
C ALA A 170 -7.40 13.37 -2.81
N HIS A 171 -6.38 12.79 -3.47
CA HIS A 171 -5.99 13.23 -4.80
C HIS A 171 -7.15 13.07 -5.79
N PRO A 172 -7.66 14.14 -6.45
CA PRO A 172 -8.94 14.12 -7.15
C PRO A 172 -8.96 13.17 -8.35
N GLN A 173 -7.84 13.01 -9.07
CA GLN A 173 -7.78 12.05 -10.17
C GLN A 173 -7.81 10.60 -9.66
N LEU A 174 -7.19 10.31 -8.51
CA LEU A 174 -7.24 8.97 -7.91
C LEU A 174 -8.65 8.65 -7.40
N LEU A 175 -9.33 9.61 -6.76
CA LEU A 175 -10.72 9.41 -6.32
C LEU A 175 -11.68 9.22 -7.50
N ARG A 176 -11.47 9.91 -8.64
CA ARG A 176 -12.21 9.66 -9.88
C ARG A 176 -11.93 8.25 -10.44
N VAL A 177 -10.71 7.74 -10.31
CA VAL A 177 -10.39 6.34 -10.66
C VAL A 177 -11.12 5.38 -9.71
N ALA A 178 -11.16 5.68 -8.41
CA ALA A 178 -11.90 4.89 -7.43
C ALA A 178 -13.38 4.81 -7.76
N GLU A 179 -14.00 5.94 -8.08
CA GLU A 179 -15.39 6.02 -8.54
C GLU A 179 -15.61 5.22 -9.83
N ALA A 180 -14.71 5.34 -10.80
CA ALA A 180 -14.82 4.63 -12.08
C ALA A 180 -14.74 3.10 -11.94
N ILE A 181 -14.03 2.60 -10.92
CA ILE A 181 -13.90 1.16 -10.65
C ILE A 181 -15.02 0.66 -9.74
N ASN A 182 -15.28 1.34 -8.63
CA ASN A 182 -16.17 0.86 -7.56
C ASN A 182 -17.59 1.46 -7.61
N GLY A 183 -17.81 2.49 -8.43
CA GLY A 183 -19.04 3.30 -8.40
C GLY A 183 -18.93 4.51 -7.46
N PRO A 184 -19.92 5.43 -7.50
CA PRO A 184 -19.87 6.69 -6.76
C PRO A 184 -19.98 6.54 -5.23
N ASP A 185 -20.50 5.42 -4.75
CA ASP A 185 -20.62 5.05 -3.34
C ASP A 185 -19.52 4.03 -2.96
N PHE A 186 -18.26 4.39 -3.19
CA PHE A 186 -17.14 3.58 -2.73
C PHE A 186 -16.81 3.88 -1.26
N ALA A 187 -16.31 2.88 -0.54
CA ALA A 187 -15.93 3.00 0.86
C ALA A 187 -14.41 2.87 1.05
N PRO A 188 -13.77 3.74 1.85
CA PRO A 188 -12.39 3.51 2.28
C PRO A 188 -12.34 2.37 3.30
N PHE A 189 -11.26 1.60 3.31
CA PHE A 189 -11.16 0.43 4.20
C PHE A 189 -9.83 0.27 4.91
N ASN A 190 -8.73 0.78 4.39
CA ASN A 190 -7.41 0.75 5.03
C ASN A 190 -6.51 1.87 4.55
N GLU A 191 -5.44 2.08 5.32
CA GLU A 191 -4.31 2.91 4.93
C GLU A 191 -3.07 2.51 5.73
N ALA A 192 -1.90 2.53 5.10
CA ALA A 192 -0.60 2.31 5.73
C ALA A 192 0.54 2.90 4.91
N LEU A 193 1.63 3.25 5.57
CA LEU A 193 2.87 3.68 4.94
C LEU A 193 3.90 2.57 5.08
N PHE A 194 4.28 1.95 3.97
CA PHE A 194 5.29 0.90 3.94
C PHE A 194 6.69 1.50 3.76
N ILE A 195 7.62 1.08 4.62
CA ILE A 195 9.00 1.57 4.66
C ILE A 195 9.95 0.41 4.39
N LYS A 196 10.78 0.55 3.34
CA LYS A 196 11.81 -0.43 3.01
C LYS A 196 13.13 0.29 2.75
N ASP A 197 13.85 0.56 3.82
CA ASP A 197 15.16 1.21 3.73
C ASP A 197 16.23 0.27 3.12
N PRO A 198 17.25 0.80 2.46
CA PRO A 198 18.32 0.02 1.83
C PRO A 198 19.01 -0.91 2.83
N GLY A 199 19.24 -2.15 2.46
CA GLY A 199 19.99 -3.15 3.25
C GLY A 199 19.29 -3.66 4.51
N ILE A 200 18.08 -3.16 4.85
CA ILE A 200 17.35 -3.55 6.07
C ILE A 200 15.85 -3.76 5.86
N GLY A 201 15.30 -3.33 4.70
CA GLY A 201 13.87 -3.34 4.44
C GLY A 201 13.28 -4.76 4.43
N ALA A 202 12.21 -4.97 5.20
CA ALA A 202 11.58 -6.27 5.38
C ALA A 202 10.89 -6.80 4.11
N ALA A 203 10.81 -8.12 3.96
CA ALA A 203 9.97 -8.80 2.99
C ALA A 203 8.48 -8.71 3.37
N VAL A 204 7.62 -8.94 2.40
CA VAL A 204 6.22 -9.29 2.59
C VAL A 204 5.98 -10.56 1.77
N SER A 205 5.69 -11.65 2.45
CA SER A 205 5.45 -12.94 1.81
C SER A 205 4.26 -12.90 0.84
N TRP A 206 4.29 -13.81 -0.14
CA TRP A 206 3.23 -13.95 -1.12
C TRP A 206 1.87 -14.15 -0.46
N HIS A 207 0.87 -13.41 -0.88
CA HIS A 207 -0.49 -13.46 -0.36
C HIS A 207 -1.51 -12.87 -1.34
N GLN A 208 -2.77 -13.03 -1.05
CA GLN A 208 -3.89 -12.29 -1.59
C GLN A 208 -4.54 -11.55 -0.43
N ASP A 209 -4.93 -10.30 -0.64
CA ASP A 209 -5.68 -9.51 0.32
C ASP A 209 -7.17 -9.90 0.35
N GLY A 210 -7.90 -9.38 1.34
CA GLY A 210 -9.36 -9.48 1.36
C GLY A 210 -9.92 -10.84 1.75
N VAL A 211 -9.18 -11.61 2.54
CA VAL A 211 -9.62 -12.94 3.00
C VAL A 211 -11.01 -12.91 3.63
N THR A 212 -11.36 -11.84 4.30
CA THR A 212 -12.65 -11.66 4.98
C THR A 212 -13.82 -11.34 4.04
N HIS A 213 -13.55 -11.01 2.77
CA HIS A 213 -14.58 -10.60 1.81
C HIS A 213 -14.95 -11.67 0.78
N TRP A 214 -14.17 -12.73 0.67
CA TRP A 214 -14.35 -13.76 -0.35
C TRP A 214 -15.69 -14.49 -0.29
N ASP A 215 -16.36 -14.43 0.86
CA ASP A 215 -17.63 -15.09 1.11
C ASP A 215 -18.79 -14.07 1.13
N SER A 216 -18.58 -12.81 0.73
CA SER A 216 -19.64 -11.82 0.57
C SER A 216 -20.54 -12.17 -0.62
N GLU A 217 -21.87 -12.03 -0.46
CA GLU A 217 -22.85 -12.26 -1.54
C GLU A 217 -22.66 -11.28 -2.71
N ASP A 218 -22.16 -10.07 -2.42
CA ASP A 218 -21.85 -9.02 -3.39
C ASP A 218 -20.40 -9.09 -3.91
N PHE A 219 -19.72 -10.22 -3.67
CA PHE A 219 -18.36 -10.41 -4.16
C PHE A 219 -18.35 -10.34 -5.69
N ASP A 220 -17.58 -9.41 -6.23
CA ASP A 220 -17.37 -9.21 -7.65
C ASP A 220 -15.87 -9.33 -7.94
N GLU A 221 -15.50 -10.39 -8.64
CA GLU A 221 -14.11 -10.72 -8.96
C GLU A 221 -13.39 -9.59 -9.72
N ASP A 222 -14.14 -8.82 -10.53
CA ASP A 222 -13.56 -7.71 -11.31
C ASP A 222 -13.46 -6.40 -10.52
N ILE A 223 -14.37 -6.15 -9.54
CA ILE A 223 -14.54 -4.84 -8.89
C ILE A 223 -14.56 -4.93 -7.35
N HIS A 224 -14.00 -5.98 -6.78
CA HIS A 224 -14.12 -6.20 -5.34
C HIS A 224 -13.45 -5.12 -4.49
N GLY A 225 -12.25 -4.75 -4.82
CA GLY A 225 -11.50 -3.70 -4.14
C GLY A 225 -10.06 -3.64 -4.61
N PHE A 226 -9.43 -2.53 -4.36
CA PHE A 226 -8.05 -2.30 -4.77
C PHE A 226 -7.31 -1.42 -3.76
N ASN A 227 -5.99 -1.46 -3.84
CA ASN A 227 -5.09 -0.52 -3.19
C ASN A 227 -4.51 0.44 -4.23
N PHE A 228 -4.43 1.72 -3.90
CA PHE A 228 -3.47 2.63 -4.48
C PHE A 228 -2.15 2.52 -3.73
N MET A 229 -1.06 2.42 -4.47
CA MET A 229 0.30 2.33 -3.96
C MET A 229 1.11 3.51 -4.52
N ALA A 230 1.07 4.65 -3.83
CA ALA A 230 1.78 5.86 -4.26
C ALA A 230 3.26 5.77 -3.86
N GLN A 231 4.16 5.90 -4.84
CA GLN A 231 5.59 5.69 -4.66
C GLN A 231 6.31 7.01 -4.42
N VAL A 232 6.89 7.18 -3.24
CA VAL A 232 7.63 8.40 -2.87
C VAL A 232 8.98 8.44 -3.59
N TYR A 233 9.74 7.34 -3.52
CA TYR A 233 11.09 7.23 -4.14
C TYR A 233 11.11 6.36 -5.39
N GLY A 234 9.96 5.89 -5.85
CA GLY A 234 9.86 4.88 -6.88
C GLY A 234 10.04 3.46 -6.36
N SER A 235 10.01 2.49 -7.29
CA SER A 235 10.21 1.07 -6.99
C SER A 235 10.79 0.33 -8.19
N THR A 236 11.52 -0.74 -7.90
CA THR A 236 12.25 -1.55 -8.88
C THR A 236 12.06 -3.05 -8.58
N ALA A 237 12.64 -3.91 -9.37
CA ALA A 237 12.66 -5.34 -9.09
C ALA A 237 13.25 -5.69 -7.71
N VAL A 238 14.20 -4.88 -7.21
CA VAL A 238 14.93 -5.14 -5.96
C VAL A 238 14.10 -4.84 -4.72
N ASN A 239 13.38 -3.70 -4.71
CA ASN A 239 12.69 -3.20 -3.51
C ASN A 239 11.16 -3.15 -3.66
N GLY A 240 10.64 -3.35 -4.88
CA GLY A 240 9.23 -3.21 -5.23
C GLY A 240 8.35 -4.36 -4.75
N VAL A 241 7.06 -4.13 -4.84
CA VAL A 241 6.06 -5.20 -4.77
C VAL A 241 6.12 -5.98 -6.08
N TRP A 242 6.06 -7.30 -5.97
CA TRP A 242 5.92 -8.23 -7.08
C TRP A 242 4.49 -8.75 -7.13
N VAL A 243 3.98 -8.96 -8.32
CA VAL A 243 2.62 -9.45 -8.56
C VAL A 243 2.64 -10.59 -9.57
N VAL A 244 1.67 -11.50 -9.49
CA VAL A 244 1.44 -12.53 -10.51
C VAL A 244 0.23 -12.10 -11.34
N PRO A 245 0.43 -11.49 -12.54
CA PRO A 245 -0.64 -10.91 -13.33
C PRO A 245 -1.77 -11.91 -13.65
N GLY A 246 -3.03 -11.45 -13.56
CA GLY A 246 -4.21 -12.24 -13.88
C GLY A 246 -4.71 -13.16 -12.77
N THR A 247 -3.96 -13.34 -11.67
CA THR A 247 -4.35 -14.25 -10.57
C THR A 247 -5.56 -13.77 -9.79
N HIS A 248 -5.91 -12.49 -9.84
CA HIS A 248 -7.13 -11.95 -9.24
C HIS A 248 -8.42 -12.59 -9.78
N LYS A 249 -8.39 -13.20 -10.98
CA LYS A 249 -9.51 -13.91 -11.61
C LYS A 249 -9.58 -15.39 -11.28
N LEU A 250 -8.67 -15.90 -10.47
CA LEU A 250 -8.56 -17.33 -10.18
C LEU A 250 -9.15 -17.72 -8.81
N GLY A 251 -9.83 -16.81 -8.14
CA GLY A 251 -10.35 -17.05 -6.80
C GLY A 251 -9.26 -17.15 -5.73
N LYS A 252 -9.55 -17.82 -4.63
CA LYS A 252 -8.60 -18.07 -3.55
C LYS A 252 -7.53 -19.06 -4.01
N ILE A 253 -6.27 -18.64 -3.98
CA ILE A 253 -5.13 -19.45 -4.38
C ILE A 253 -4.43 -20.04 -3.15
N ASN A 254 -4.10 -21.31 -3.22
CA ASN A 254 -3.24 -21.94 -2.22
C ASN A 254 -1.79 -21.51 -2.45
N ILE A 255 -1.32 -20.54 -1.68
CA ILE A 255 0.02 -19.96 -1.83
C ILE A 255 1.12 -20.99 -1.51
N ASN A 256 0.87 -21.94 -0.58
CA ASN A 256 1.83 -23.01 -0.28
C ASN A 256 2.08 -23.91 -1.51
N GLU A 257 1.02 -24.29 -2.20
CA GLU A 257 1.12 -25.09 -3.42
C GLU A 257 1.83 -24.32 -4.52
N LEU A 258 1.45 -23.05 -4.72
CA LEU A 258 2.06 -22.17 -5.74
C LEU A 258 3.59 -22.04 -5.55
N VAL A 259 4.05 -21.86 -4.32
CA VAL A 259 5.48 -21.76 -3.99
C VAL A 259 6.17 -23.14 -4.10
N ALA A 260 5.51 -24.21 -3.66
CA ALA A 260 6.02 -25.57 -3.78
C ALA A 260 6.23 -25.99 -5.25
N GLU A 261 5.28 -25.67 -6.12
CA GLU A 261 5.38 -25.92 -7.57
C GLU A 261 6.50 -25.10 -8.23
N ALA A 262 6.73 -23.88 -7.78
CA ALA A 262 7.84 -23.05 -8.25
C ALA A 262 9.21 -23.52 -7.73
N GLY A 263 9.23 -24.32 -6.65
CA GLY A 263 10.44 -24.77 -5.98
C GLY A 263 11.23 -23.68 -5.25
N SER A 264 10.68 -22.47 -5.18
CA SER A 264 11.22 -21.31 -4.46
C SER A 264 10.18 -20.19 -4.37
N GLU A 265 10.49 -19.14 -3.60
CA GLU A 265 9.67 -17.91 -3.56
C GLU A 265 9.74 -17.08 -4.86
N ARG A 266 10.57 -17.44 -5.83
CA ARG A 266 10.66 -16.79 -7.15
C ARG A 266 9.57 -17.34 -8.08
N LEU A 267 8.35 -16.84 -7.94
CA LEU A 267 7.19 -17.32 -8.68
C LEU A 267 7.33 -17.07 -10.19
N LYS A 268 7.06 -18.09 -10.99
CA LYS A 268 7.10 -17.97 -12.45
C LYS A 268 6.02 -17.01 -12.95
N GLY A 269 6.40 -16.11 -13.85
CA GLY A 269 5.49 -15.12 -14.45
C GLY A 269 5.19 -13.93 -13.56
N ALA A 270 5.71 -13.88 -12.33
CA ALA A 270 5.61 -12.70 -11.50
C ALA A 270 6.43 -11.55 -12.10
N VAL A 271 5.95 -10.32 -11.90
CA VAL A 271 6.61 -9.09 -12.34
C VAL A 271 6.62 -8.06 -11.21
N PRO A 272 7.68 -7.25 -11.08
CA PRO A 272 7.68 -6.16 -10.11
C PRO A 272 6.83 -4.97 -10.56
N LEU A 273 6.26 -4.24 -9.61
CA LEU A 273 5.64 -2.95 -9.84
C LEU A 273 6.74 -1.90 -9.98
N VAL A 274 7.24 -1.71 -11.21
CA VAL A 274 8.31 -0.74 -11.50
C VAL A 274 7.71 0.65 -11.64
N CYS A 275 8.14 1.58 -10.79
CA CYS A 275 7.60 2.95 -10.72
C CYS A 275 8.72 3.97 -10.58
N ASN A 276 8.51 5.16 -11.15
CA ASN A 276 9.28 6.34 -10.79
C ASN A 276 8.69 7.02 -9.54
N PRO A 277 9.41 7.93 -8.88
CA PRO A 277 8.82 8.79 -7.86
C PRO A 277 7.59 9.52 -8.39
N GLY A 278 6.49 9.47 -7.63
CA GLY A 278 5.21 10.08 -8.01
C GLY A 278 4.29 9.21 -8.87
N ASP A 279 4.73 8.04 -9.31
CA ASP A 279 3.83 7.07 -9.92
C ASP A 279 2.94 6.42 -8.84
N VAL A 280 1.71 6.06 -9.24
CA VAL A 280 0.75 5.38 -8.36
C VAL A 280 0.24 4.13 -9.04
N VAL A 281 0.33 3.00 -8.37
CA VAL A 281 -0.25 1.75 -8.86
C VAL A 281 -1.66 1.59 -8.31
N VAL A 282 -2.64 1.27 -9.17
CA VAL A 282 -3.89 0.66 -8.74
C VAL A 282 -3.71 -0.86 -8.82
N CYS A 283 -3.91 -1.57 -7.70
CA CYS A 283 -3.67 -3.01 -7.59
C CYS A 283 -4.89 -3.70 -6.97
N ASN A 284 -5.47 -4.63 -7.70
CA ASN A 284 -6.59 -5.44 -7.22
C ASN A 284 -6.15 -6.26 -6.00
N ARG A 285 -6.95 -6.24 -4.94
CA ARG A 285 -6.63 -6.92 -3.67
C ARG A 285 -6.50 -8.44 -3.78
N GLN A 286 -7.14 -9.04 -4.76
CA GLN A 286 -7.09 -10.49 -4.99
C GLN A 286 -5.89 -10.93 -5.82
N LEU A 287 -5.13 -10.00 -6.37
CA LEU A 287 -3.92 -10.31 -7.10
C LEU A 287 -2.88 -10.91 -6.15
N VAL A 288 -2.31 -12.07 -6.50
CA VAL A 288 -1.20 -12.64 -5.74
C VAL A 288 -0.04 -11.67 -5.78
N HIS A 289 0.40 -11.22 -4.61
CA HIS A 289 1.50 -10.26 -4.50
C HIS A 289 2.37 -10.50 -3.27
N GLY A 290 3.55 -9.91 -3.30
CA GLY A 290 4.54 -10.01 -2.23
C GLY A 290 5.72 -9.09 -2.51
N SER A 291 6.72 -9.06 -1.66
CA SER A 291 7.96 -8.33 -1.93
C SER A 291 9.15 -8.98 -1.26
N PHE A 292 10.26 -9.06 -1.98
CA PHE A 292 11.53 -9.53 -1.43
C PHE A 292 12.12 -8.54 -0.43
N PRO A 293 13.04 -8.96 0.46
CA PRO A 293 13.78 -8.03 1.30
C PRO A 293 14.51 -6.99 0.45
N ASN A 294 14.59 -5.75 0.92
CA ASN A 294 15.35 -4.71 0.23
C ASN A 294 16.83 -4.81 0.57
N CYS A 295 17.54 -5.65 -0.15
CA CYS A 295 19.00 -5.78 -0.07
C CYS A 295 19.74 -4.79 -0.99
N GLY A 296 19.03 -3.93 -1.71
CA GLY A 296 19.58 -2.97 -2.66
C GLY A 296 19.96 -1.63 -2.04
N LEU A 297 20.22 -0.67 -2.91
CA LEU A 297 20.73 0.66 -2.56
C LEU A 297 19.63 1.73 -2.47
N GLU A 298 18.49 1.50 -3.13
CA GLU A 298 17.43 2.49 -3.23
C GLU A 298 16.37 2.26 -2.13
N PRO A 299 15.94 3.31 -1.41
CA PRO A 299 14.82 3.20 -0.48
C PRO A 299 13.52 3.02 -1.25
N ARG A 300 12.53 2.38 -0.61
CA ARG A 300 11.16 2.43 -1.03
C ARG A 300 10.26 2.89 0.12
N VAL A 301 9.48 3.92 -0.14
CA VAL A 301 8.36 4.32 0.73
C VAL A 301 7.10 4.37 -0.12
N THR A 302 6.07 3.68 0.32
CA THR A 302 4.80 3.58 -0.38
C THR A 302 3.69 4.05 0.54
N VAL A 303 2.96 5.10 0.14
CA VAL A 303 1.67 5.46 0.75
C VAL A 303 0.63 4.54 0.14
N ASN A 304 0.13 3.60 0.94
CA ASN A 304 -0.83 2.58 0.51
C ASN A 304 -2.19 2.87 1.12
N PHE A 305 -3.23 2.96 0.28
CA PHE A 305 -4.59 3.16 0.74
C PHE A 305 -5.59 2.52 -0.24
N GLY A 306 -6.72 2.08 0.27
CA GLY A 306 -7.63 1.28 -0.51
C GLY A 306 -9.08 1.68 -0.43
N PHE A 307 -9.81 1.30 -1.49
CA PHE A 307 -11.24 1.52 -1.63
C PHE A 307 -11.94 0.27 -2.12
N HIS A 308 -13.15 0.06 -1.61
CA HIS A 308 -14.07 -0.99 -2.03
C HIS A 308 -15.36 -0.40 -2.56
N ARG A 309 -16.09 -1.17 -3.35
CA ARG A 309 -17.53 -0.96 -3.51
C ARG A 309 -18.18 -1.10 -2.13
N ARG A 310 -18.99 -0.12 -1.69
CA ARG A 310 -19.59 -0.14 -0.37
C ARG A 310 -20.41 -1.42 -0.12
N SER A 311 -21.23 -1.83 -1.09
CA SER A 311 -22.07 -3.03 -0.95
C SER A 311 -21.25 -4.31 -0.72
N SER A 312 -20.02 -4.39 -1.24
CA SER A 312 -19.16 -5.57 -1.07
C SER A 312 -18.49 -5.68 0.30
N VAL A 313 -18.55 -4.63 1.11
CA VAL A 313 -17.91 -4.59 2.44
C VAL A 313 -18.90 -4.35 3.58
N LEU A 314 -20.13 -3.90 3.27
CA LEU A 314 -21.16 -3.68 4.26
C LEU A 314 -21.54 -4.99 4.97
N GLY A 315 -21.51 -4.99 6.31
CA GLY A 315 -21.79 -6.16 7.14
C GLY A 315 -20.66 -7.19 7.23
N VAL A 316 -19.52 -6.97 6.56
CA VAL A 316 -18.38 -7.87 6.62
C VAL A 316 -17.68 -7.78 7.97
N GLN A 317 -17.34 -8.93 8.56
CA GLN A 317 -16.51 -9.00 9.75
C GLN A 317 -15.03 -8.92 9.34
N GLY A 318 -14.31 -7.98 9.90
CA GLY A 318 -12.89 -7.82 9.59
C GLY A 318 -12.14 -7.05 10.67
N GLY A 319 -10.82 -7.21 10.66
CA GLY A 319 -9.89 -6.49 11.50
C GLY A 319 -8.48 -6.63 10.95
N GLY A 320 -7.61 -5.69 11.26
CA GLY A 320 -6.22 -5.65 10.83
C GLY A 320 -5.26 -6.19 11.88
N ILE A 321 -3.96 -6.01 11.63
CA ILE A 321 -2.92 -6.30 12.63
C ILE A 321 -2.94 -5.32 13.81
N HIS A 322 -3.68 -4.24 13.70
CA HIS A 322 -3.76 -3.14 14.66
C HIS A 322 -5.17 -2.91 15.22
N SER A 323 -6.17 -3.67 14.77
CA SER A 323 -7.56 -3.54 15.21
C SER A 323 -8.19 -4.91 15.43
N GLU A 324 -9.08 -4.99 16.42
CA GLU A 324 -9.90 -6.18 16.64
C GLU A 324 -10.91 -6.36 15.50
N ALA A 325 -11.32 -7.61 15.29
CA ALA A 325 -12.36 -7.88 14.30
C ALA A 325 -13.70 -7.26 14.75
N GLN A 326 -14.30 -6.48 13.86
CA GLN A 326 -15.58 -5.83 14.04
C GLN A 326 -16.42 -5.91 12.77
N GLU A 327 -17.72 -5.68 12.90
CA GLU A 327 -18.59 -5.57 11.73
C GLU A 327 -18.38 -4.22 11.06
N PHE A 328 -18.18 -4.24 9.75
CA PHE A 328 -18.04 -3.03 8.93
C PHE A 328 -19.44 -2.56 8.50
N ASP A 329 -20.20 -2.08 9.48
CA ASP A 329 -21.56 -1.58 9.31
C ASP A 329 -21.61 -0.15 8.74
N ASP A 330 -22.80 0.35 8.51
CA ASP A 330 -23.03 1.72 7.99
C ASP A 330 -22.39 2.79 8.87
N GLU A 331 -22.42 2.63 10.20
CA GLU A 331 -21.86 3.59 11.13
C GLU A 331 -20.33 3.60 11.07
N THR A 332 -19.70 2.43 11.02
CA THR A 332 -18.25 2.26 10.87
C THR A 332 -17.78 2.83 9.54
N ILE A 333 -18.48 2.52 8.43
CA ILE A 333 -18.20 3.09 7.12
C ILE A 333 -18.30 4.61 7.14
N ALA A 334 -19.34 5.15 7.77
CA ALA A 334 -19.52 6.61 7.86
C ALA A 334 -18.41 7.29 8.70
N ARG A 335 -18.02 6.69 9.84
CA ARG A 335 -16.89 7.17 10.65
C ARG A 335 -15.58 7.14 9.86
N ARG A 336 -15.31 6.02 9.17
CA ARG A 336 -14.09 5.87 8.36
C ARG A 336 -14.07 6.83 7.18
N SER A 337 -15.21 7.04 6.52
CA SER A 337 -15.33 7.92 5.35
C SER A 337 -15.13 9.41 5.70
N ARG A 338 -15.43 9.86 6.94
CA ARG A 338 -15.21 11.26 7.32
C ARG A 338 -13.76 11.73 7.12
N VAL A 339 -12.79 10.81 7.26
CA VAL A 339 -11.37 11.10 7.01
C VAL A 339 -11.16 11.57 5.57
N LEU A 340 -11.89 11.00 4.60
CA LEU A 340 -11.86 11.45 3.21
C LEU A 340 -12.41 12.88 3.06
N GLY A 341 -13.45 13.24 3.81
CA GLY A 341 -13.99 14.61 3.82
C GLY A 341 -12.96 15.64 4.29
N TYR A 342 -12.31 15.36 5.41
CA TYR A 342 -11.22 16.22 5.92
C TYR A 342 -10.02 16.27 4.96
N ALA A 343 -9.68 15.14 4.34
CA ALA A 343 -8.59 15.06 3.37
C ALA A 343 -8.85 15.91 2.13
N ILE A 344 -10.09 15.92 1.62
CA ILE A 344 -10.50 16.75 0.47
C ILE A 344 -10.33 18.23 0.80
N ASP A 345 -10.78 18.66 1.98
CA ASP A 345 -10.63 20.06 2.39
C ASP A 345 -9.16 20.43 2.67
N ALA A 346 -8.39 19.56 3.34
CA ALA A 346 -6.95 19.75 3.56
C ALA A 346 -6.19 19.94 2.23
N ARG A 347 -6.58 19.16 1.21
CA ARG A 347 -6.00 19.30 -0.13
C ARG A 347 -6.40 20.62 -0.79
N GLN A 348 -7.67 21.02 -0.69
CA GLN A 348 -8.17 22.28 -1.22
C GLN A 348 -7.48 23.49 -0.59
N GLN A 349 -7.19 23.44 0.71
CA GLN A 349 -6.44 24.49 1.41
C GLN A 349 -5.02 24.62 0.88
N ARG A 350 -4.34 23.50 0.57
CA ARG A 350 -2.96 23.47 0.05
C ARG A 350 -2.88 23.82 -1.44
N PHE A 351 -3.84 23.34 -2.23
CA PHE A 351 -3.89 23.47 -3.70
C PHE A 351 -5.18 24.17 -4.14
N ALA A 352 -5.35 25.42 -3.74
CA ALA A 352 -6.58 26.19 -3.94
C ALA A 352 -7.02 26.37 -5.43
N GLY A 353 -6.10 26.15 -6.38
CA GLY A 353 -6.41 26.17 -7.82
C GLY A 353 -6.89 24.84 -8.40
N GLU A 354 -6.86 23.77 -7.60
CA GLU A 354 -7.31 22.43 -8.02
C GLU A 354 -8.82 22.30 -7.81
N LEU A 355 -9.51 21.63 -8.76
CA LEU A 355 -10.92 21.30 -8.58
C LEU A 355 -11.03 20.11 -7.63
N PRO A 356 -11.64 20.26 -6.43
CA PRO A 356 -11.75 19.18 -5.46
C PRO A 356 -12.68 18.08 -5.97
N TYR A 357 -12.39 16.84 -5.58
CA TYR A 357 -13.30 15.73 -5.80
C TYR A 357 -14.57 15.90 -4.94
N ARG A 358 -15.71 15.54 -5.50
CA ARG A 358 -17.01 15.58 -4.82
C ARG A 358 -17.45 14.15 -4.51
N TYR A 359 -17.22 13.73 -3.28
CA TYR A 359 -17.62 12.39 -2.84
C TYR A 359 -19.14 12.32 -2.67
N GLN A 360 -19.80 11.49 -3.49
CA GLN A 360 -21.25 11.48 -3.63
C GLN A 360 -22.00 11.27 -2.30
N PRO A 361 -21.61 10.34 -1.40
CA PRO A 361 -22.30 10.18 -0.13
C PRO A 361 -22.35 11.46 0.73
N PHE A 362 -21.32 12.32 0.67
CA PHE A 362 -21.35 13.58 1.41
C PHE A 362 -22.21 14.65 0.73
N VAL A 363 -22.28 14.63 -0.62
CA VAL A 363 -23.17 15.52 -1.37
C VAL A 363 -24.63 15.19 -1.05
N ASP A 364 -24.99 13.92 -1.02
CA ASP A 364 -26.36 13.45 -0.75
C ASP A 364 -26.82 13.78 0.67
N GLU A 365 -25.89 13.75 1.64
CA GLU A 365 -26.17 14.06 3.02
C GLU A 365 -25.93 15.56 3.36
N ALA A 366 -25.59 16.39 2.37
CA ALA A 366 -25.21 17.80 2.55
C ALA A 366 -24.14 18.04 3.63
N LYS A 367 -23.21 17.08 3.81
CA LYS A 367 -22.12 17.18 4.77
C LYS A 367 -21.03 18.11 4.27
N THR A 368 -20.51 18.91 5.20
CA THR A 368 -19.36 19.80 4.99
C THR A 368 -18.25 19.45 5.95
N PHE A 369 -17.01 19.56 5.51
CA PHE A 369 -15.81 19.28 6.28
C PHE A 369 -14.88 20.49 6.23
N SER A 370 -14.15 20.74 7.31
CA SER A 370 -13.10 21.74 7.37
C SER A 370 -11.88 21.13 8.05
N TRP A 371 -10.72 21.20 7.41
CA TRP A 371 -9.47 20.73 7.99
C TRP A 371 -8.88 21.81 8.91
N ASP A 372 -8.94 21.55 10.19
CA ASP A 372 -8.45 22.42 11.25
C ASP A 372 -7.94 21.60 12.46
N ALA A 373 -7.63 22.26 13.55
CA ALA A 373 -7.14 21.59 14.76
C ALA A 373 -8.17 20.62 15.37
N GLN A 374 -9.47 20.90 15.24
CA GLN A 374 -10.53 20.01 15.71
C GLN A 374 -10.60 18.76 14.82
N ALA A 375 -10.58 18.94 13.49
CA ALA A 375 -10.57 17.83 12.55
C ALA A 375 -9.36 16.91 12.76
N LYS A 376 -8.19 17.48 13.05
CA LYS A 376 -6.98 16.72 13.39
C LYS A 376 -7.17 15.87 14.67
N ALA A 377 -7.87 16.38 15.65
CA ALA A 377 -8.23 15.61 16.85
C ALA A 377 -9.30 14.53 16.54
N ASP A 378 -10.23 14.82 15.64
CA ASP A 378 -11.34 13.92 15.27
C ASP A 378 -10.87 12.70 14.46
N ILE A 379 -9.78 12.82 13.70
CA ILE A 379 -9.21 11.68 12.96
C ILE A 379 -8.21 10.86 13.78
N LYS A 380 -7.95 11.22 15.04
CA LYS A 380 -7.10 10.41 15.90
C LYS A 380 -7.65 8.99 15.99
N ASP A 381 -6.77 8.01 15.84
CA ASP A 381 -7.11 6.58 15.88
C ASP A 381 -8.14 6.13 14.82
N TYR A 382 -8.31 6.88 13.71
CA TYR A 382 -9.27 6.53 12.64
C TYR A 382 -9.04 5.13 12.06
N ASN A 383 -7.80 4.64 12.15
CA ASN A 383 -7.40 3.34 11.65
C ASN A 383 -7.89 2.16 12.52
N CYS A 384 -8.47 2.44 13.71
CA CYS A 384 -9.24 1.43 14.44
C CYS A 384 -10.50 0.99 13.68
N ASP A 385 -11.01 1.83 12.78
CA ASP A 385 -12.14 1.52 11.90
C ASP A 385 -11.69 0.90 10.55
N ASP A 386 -10.42 0.57 10.35
CA ASP A 386 -9.95 -0.13 9.15
C ASP A 386 -10.44 -1.57 9.12
N LEU A 387 -10.93 -2.01 7.96
CA LEU A 387 -11.52 -3.33 7.82
C LEU A 387 -10.47 -4.45 7.91
N SER A 388 -9.37 -4.31 7.21
CA SER A 388 -8.19 -5.18 7.33
C SER A 388 -7.05 -4.70 6.42
N ILE A 389 -5.84 -5.07 6.77
CA ILE A 389 -4.67 -4.99 5.90
C ILE A 389 -4.31 -6.38 5.41
#